data_b3b94c8acd6756ba6dcc990c73ab793c
#
_entry.id   b3b94c8acd6756ba6dcc990c73ab793c
#
_cell.length_a   1.000
_cell.length_b   1.000
_cell.length_c   1.000
_cell.angle_alpha   90.00
_cell.angle_beta   90.00
_cell.angle_gamma   90.00
#
_symmetry.space_group_name_H-M   'P 1'
#
loop_
_entity.id
_entity.type
_entity.pdbx_description
1 polymer ?
#
loop_
_entity_poly.entity_id
_entity_poly.type
_entity_poly.pdbx_seq_one_letter_code
_entity_poly.pdbx_strand_id
1 'polypeptide(L)'
;MTVLDFRKEVDLPATSTKAKSILCWGSAGSGKSSLAVNLAFELANNGWRACLIDADTYHPSVAALLGMTQANGGLAAILRLLRQERFDDNEYQRLVQEISFSQTKISIVTGIPAHTRWPEVDPPALNLLFQNFAGRFDFLVWDAASYTQTGLMCGESGRDRNQATAFLLSRADLVLATFLADPVGLNRFLFDLREVGREVWPVANRLRSAALGRNPQGQVRSILSKTANLGLAGEIAEDEGFDIMLQSTKPLLLQNRASKAQQGIRRLAQEIAAGLGE
;
A
#
# COMPACT_ATOMS: atom_id res chain seq x y z
N MET A 1 12.13 8.90 -31.19
CA MET A 1 11.59 7.88 -30.29
C MET A 1 10.39 8.51 -29.60
N THR A 2 9.19 8.16 -30.05
CA THR A 2 7.95 8.79 -29.61
C THR A 2 7.59 8.17 -28.26
N VAL A 3 7.58 8.97 -27.22
CA VAL A 3 7.05 8.57 -25.91
C VAL A 3 5.55 8.32 -26.12
N LEU A 4 5.12 7.07 -25.99
CA LEU A 4 3.71 6.70 -26.00
C LEU A 4 3.05 7.37 -24.80
N ASP A 5 2.23 8.35 -25.06
CA ASP A 5 1.45 9.09 -24.07
C ASP A 5 0.27 8.21 -23.62
N PHE A 6 0.48 7.43 -22.54
CA PHE A 6 -0.53 6.57 -21.92
C PHE A 6 -1.72 7.33 -21.30
N ARG A 7 -1.77 8.68 -21.43
CA ARG A 7 -2.89 9.49 -20.94
C ARG A 7 -4.14 9.39 -21.81
N LYS A 8 -4.11 8.69 -22.95
CA LYS A 8 -5.19 8.77 -23.95
C LYS A 8 -6.15 7.60 -24.03
N GLU A 9 -6.03 6.52 -23.23
CA GLU A 9 -6.87 5.34 -23.49
C GLU A 9 -7.62 4.73 -22.30
N VAL A 10 -7.87 5.45 -21.22
CA VAL A 10 -8.91 4.99 -20.28
C VAL A 10 -9.75 6.19 -19.83
N ASP A 11 -10.62 6.68 -20.69
CA ASP A 11 -11.80 7.45 -20.28
C ASP A 11 -12.80 6.49 -19.60
N LEU A 12 -12.42 5.96 -18.43
CA LEU A 12 -13.35 5.31 -17.54
C LEU A 12 -14.13 6.43 -16.83
N PRO A 13 -15.47 6.38 -16.83
CA PRO A 13 -16.25 7.40 -16.16
C PRO A 13 -15.77 7.52 -14.71
N ALA A 14 -15.49 8.74 -14.27
CA ALA A 14 -15.16 9.06 -12.90
C ALA A 14 -16.38 8.77 -12.02
N THR A 15 -16.56 7.50 -11.65
CA THR A 15 -17.49 7.14 -10.59
C THR A 15 -16.87 7.64 -9.29
N SER A 16 -17.54 8.61 -8.67
CA SER A 16 -17.25 9.06 -7.31
C SER A 16 -17.30 7.83 -6.39
N THR A 17 -16.15 7.20 -6.17
CA THR A 17 -16.03 6.12 -5.21
C THR A 17 -16.06 6.76 -3.83
N LYS A 18 -16.99 6.35 -2.96
CA LYS A 18 -17.03 6.83 -1.57
C LYS A 18 -15.73 6.49 -0.82
N ALA A 19 -15.13 5.33 -1.10
CA ALA A 19 -13.89 4.89 -0.47
C ALA A 19 -12.68 5.67 -0.99
N LYS A 20 -11.88 6.23 -0.08
CA LYS A 20 -10.59 6.85 -0.39
C LYS A 20 -9.51 5.79 -0.55
N SER A 21 -8.70 5.90 -1.57
CA SER A 21 -7.67 4.94 -1.93
C SER A 21 -6.29 5.44 -1.53
N ILE A 22 -5.61 4.71 -0.65
CA ILE A 22 -4.26 5.00 -0.17
C ILE A 22 -3.33 3.91 -0.68
N LEU A 23 -2.33 4.27 -1.46
CA LEU A 23 -1.34 3.35 -1.97
C LEU A 23 -0.05 3.45 -1.16
N CYS A 24 0.36 2.37 -0.52
CA CYS A 24 1.69 2.22 0.05
C CYS A 24 2.65 1.70 -1.04
N TRP A 25 3.58 2.54 -1.46
CA TRP A 25 4.54 2.25 -2.51
C TRP A 25 5.96 2.60 -2.05
N GLY A 26 6.97 2.05 -2.71
CA GLY A 26 8.39 2.33 -2.44
C GLY A 26 9.29 1.19 -2.88
N SER A 27 10.60 1.40 -2.82
CA SER A 27 11.60 0.41 -3.20
C SER A 27 11.46 -0.87 -2.39
N ALA A 28 11.94 -1.99 -2.94
CA ALA A 28 11.99 -3.25 -2.22
C ALA A 28 12.77 -3.12 -0.90
N GLY A 29 12.21 -3.65 0.18
CA GLY A 29 12.80 -3.55 1.52
C GLY A 29 12.59 -2.21 2.24
N SER A 30 11.85 -1.24 1.66
CA SER A 30 11.55 0.04 2.31
C SER A 30 10.62 -0.07 3.52
N GLY A 31 9.91 -1.20 3.68
CA GLY A 31 8.92 -1.42 4.73
C GLY A 31 7.51 -0.99 4.36
N LYS A 32 7.21 -0.80 3.06
CA LYS A 32 5.89 -0.42 2.56
C LYS A 32 4.77 -1.33 3.06
N SER A 33 4.98 -2.67 3.02
CA SER A 33 3.99 -3.65 3.48
C SER A 33 3.74 -3.56 4.99
N SER A 34 4.80 -3.40 5.80
CA SER A 34 4.66 -3.17 7.24
C SER A 34 3.93 -1.86 7.54
N LEU A 35 4.19 -0.80 6.74
CA LEU A 35 3.44 0.45 6.83
C LEU A 35 1.97 0.23 6.47
N ALA A 36 1.67 -0.42 5.35
CA ALA A 36 0.30 -0.66 4.89
C ALA A 36 -0.53 -1.40 5.95
N VAL A 37 0.03 -2.48 6.52
CA VAL A 37 -0.61 -3.24 7.61
C VAL A 37 -0.91 -2.33 8.79
N ASN A 38 0.10 -1.66 9.35
CA ASN A 38 -0.08 -0.88 10.58
C ASN A 38 -0.94 0.36 10.36
N LEU A 39 -0.86 1.01 9.19
CA LEU A 39 -1.72 2.14 8.82
C LEU A 39 -3.20 1.72 8.77
N ALA A 40 -3.49 0.59 8.10
CA ALA A 40 -4.85 0.10 7.98
C ALA A 40 -5.46 -0.24 9.36
N PHE A 41 -4.66 -0.81 10.26
CA PHE A 41 -5.08 -1.05 11.65
C PHE A 41 -5.31 0.24 12.44
N GLU A 42 -4.47 1.27 12.28
CA GLU A 42 -4.69 2.57 12.94
C GLU A 42 -5.92 3.30 12.38
N LEU A 43 -6.18 3.24 11.06
CA LEU A 43 -7.42 3.77 10.47
C LEU A 43 -8.66 3.08 11.04
N ALA A 44 -8.66 1.74 11.11
CA ALA A 44 -9.75 0.97 11.70
C ALA A 44 -9.93 1.30 13.20
N ASN A 45 -8.83 1.44 13.95
CA ASN A 45 -8.87 1.83 15.36
C ASN A 45 -9.45 3.24 15.59
N ASN A 46 -9.34 4.11 14.60
CA ASN A 46 -9.95 5.45 14.63
C ASN A 46 -11.43 5.44 14.19
N GLY A 47 -12.03 4.26 14.00
CA GLY A 47 -13.45 4.08 13.68
C GLY A 47 -13.80 4.05 12.19
N TRP A 48 -12.80 4.11 11.30
CA TRP A 48 -13.03 4.04 9.86
C TRP A 48 -13.19 2.60 9.38
N ARG A 49 -14.08 2.38 8.41
CA ARG A 49 -14.19 1.11 7.71
C ARG A 49 -13.02 0.97 6.75
N ALA A 50 -11.96 0.29 7.18
CA ALA A 50 -10.73 0.12 6.40
C ALA A 50 -10.63 -1.28 5.80
N CYS A 51 -10.14 -1.36 4.57
CA CYS A 51 -9.76 -2.61 3.91
C CYS A 51 -8.28 -2.54 3.50
N LEU A 52 -7.49 -3.50 3.97
CA LEU A 52 -6.12 -3.72 3.53
C LEU A 52 -6.10 -4.69 2.36
N ILE A 53 -5.47 -4.31 1.25
CA ILE A 53 -5.42 -5.11 0.03
C ILE A 53 -3.97 -5.31 -0.39
N ASP A 54 -3.53 -6.56 -0.41
CA ASP A 54 -2.21 -6.93 -0.91
C ASP A 54 -2.26 -7.10 -2.43
N ALA A 55 -1.76 -6.11 -3.13
CA ALA A 55 -1.64 -6.09 -4.59
C ALA A 55 -0.20 -6.26 -5.08
N ASP A 56 0.73 -6.67 -4.20
CA ASP A 56 2.10 -7.00 -4.59
C ASP A 56 2.11 -8.31 -5.39
N THR A 57 2.21 -8.19 -6.71
CA THR A 57 2.23 -9.33 -7.62
C THR A 57 3.56 -10.10 -7.60
N TYR A 58 4.61 -9.55 -7.00
CA TYR A 58 5.95 -10.16 -6.91
C TYR A 58 6.17 -10.89 -5.58
N HIS A 59 5.87 -10.21 -4.48
CA HIS A 59 6.19 -10.70 -3.13
C HIS A 59 5.06 -10.35 -2.15
N PRO A 60 3.84 -10.93 -2.35
CA PRO A 60 2.73 -10.68 -1.44
C PRO A 60 3.12 -11.10 -0.02
N SER A 61 2.96 -10.21 0.95
CA SER A 61 3.49 -10.40 2.29
C SER A 61 2.49 -10.14 3.43
N VAL A 62 1.34 -9.54 3.12
CA VAL A 62 0.32 -9.20 4.14
C VAL A 62 -0.15 -10.44 4.90
N ALA A 63 -0.41 -11.55 4.19
CA ALA A 63 -0.83 -12.80 4.83
C ALA A 63 0.23 -13.30 5.84
N ALA A 64 1.50 -13.29 5.45
CA ALA A 64 2.60 -13.71 6.33
C ALA A 64 2.76 -12.78 7.55
N LEU A 65 2.68 -11.45 7.33
CA LEU A 65 2.77 -10.45 8.40
C LEU A 65 1.66 -10.57 9.45
N LEU A 66 0.51 -11.12 9.06
CA LEU A 66 -0.67 -11.27 9.93
C LEU A 66 -0.93 -12.72 10.36
N GLY A 67 -0.04 -13.68 10.01
CA GLY A 67 -0.22 -15.10 10.34
C GLY A 67 -1.45 -15.74 9.68
N MET A 68 -1.89 -15.19 8.54
CA MET A 68 -3.07 -15.67 7.82
C MET A 68 -2.70 -16.75 6.81
N THR A 69 -3.59 -17.71 6.62
CA THR A 69 -3.43 -18.70 5.55
C THR A 69 -3.91 -18.11 4.22
N GLN A 70 -3.19 -18.38 3.13
CA GLN A 70 -3.61 -17.97 1.77
C GLN A 70 -4.60 -18.96 1.13
N ALA A 71 -5.23 -19.83 1.92
CA ALA A 71 -6.04 -20.94 1.43
C ALA A 71 -7.22 -20.51 0.53
N ASN A 72 -7.66 -19.26 0.61
CA ASN A 72 -8.89 -18.77 -0.02
C ASN A 72 -8.68 -18.11 -1.41
N GLY A 73 -7.46 -18.13 -1.95
CA GLY A 73 -7.16 -17.59 -3.28
C GLY A 73 -6.96 -16.08 -3.36
N GLY A 74 -7.16 -15.34 -2.26
CA GLY A 74 -6.82 -13.92 -2.12
C GLY A 74 -7.38 -13.01 -3.22
N LEU A 75 -6.62 -11.96 -3.53
CA LEU A 75 -6.98 -10.96 -4.54
C LEU A 75 -7.30 -11.57 -5.89
N ALA A 76 -6.51 -12.54 -6.38
CA ALA A 76 -6.74 -13.17 -7.68
C ALA A 76 -8.13 -13.83 -7.79
N ALA A 77 -8.60 -14.50 -6.72
CA ALA A 77 -9.93 -15.12 -6.72
C ALA A 77 -11.05 -14.08 -6.79
N ILE A 78 -10.93 -13.00 -6.01
CA ILE A 78 -11.90 -11.89 -6.02
C ILE A 78 -11.98 -11.28 -7.43
N LEU A 79 -10.84 -10.93 -8.03
CA LEU A 79 -10.78 -10.30 -9.35
C LEU A 79 -11.38 -11.19 -10.45
N ARG A 80 -11.14 -12.51 -10.38
CA ARG A 80 -11.74 -13.47 -11.29
C ARG A 80 -13.28 -13.51 -11.15
N LEU A 81 -13.78 -13.56 -9.91
CA LEU A 81 -15.23 -13.59 -9.67
C LEU A 81 -15.91 -12.29 -10.06
N LEU A 82 -15.28 -11.14 -9.84
CA LEU A 82 -15.76 -9.85 -10.30
C LEU A 82 -15.93 -9.79 -11.82
N ARG A 83 -14.94 -10.32 -12.57
CA ARG A 83 -15.04 -10.42 -14.05
C ARG A 83 -16.15 -11.34 -14.53
N GLN A 84 -16.47 -12.36 -13.72
CA GLN A 84 -17.55 -13.31 -14.03
C GLN A 84 -18.93 -12.84 -13.52
N GLU A 85 -19.01 -11.65 -12.91
CA GLU A 85 -20.22 -11.11 -12.28
C GLU A 85 -20.79 -12.07 -11.21
N ARG A 86 -19.89 -12.81 -10.52
CA ARG A 86 -20.23 -13.84 -9.54
C ARG A 86 -19.72 -13.50 -8.13
N PHE A 87 -19.23 -12.29 -7.89
CA PHE A 87 -18.76 -11.86 -6.57
C PHE A 87 -19.92 -11.27 -5.78
N ASP A 88 -20.66 -12.14 -5.11
CA ASP A 88 -21.76 -11.83 -4.21
C ASP A 88 -21.33 -11.73 -2.73
N ASP A 89 -22.28 -11.54 -1.82
CA ASP A 89 -22.00 -11.42 -0.39
C ASP A 89 -21.47 -12.73 0.23
N ASN A 90 -21.83 -13.89 -0.29
CA ASN A 90 -21.26 -15.17 0.17
C ASN A 90 -19.80 -15.29 -0.22
N GLU A 91 -19.46 -14.93 -1.45
CA GLU A 91 -18.08 -14.91 -1.93
C GLU A 91 -17.27 -13.84 -1.22
N TYR A 92 -17.86 -12.68 -0.91
CA TYR A 92 -17.24 -11.66 -0.08
C TYR A 92 -16.85 -12.23 1.28
N GLN A 93 -17.78 -12.85 2.02
CA GLN A 93 -17.51 -13.44 3.34
C GLN A 93 -16.47 -14.56 3.29
N ARG A 94 -16.41 -15.28 2.18
CA ARG A 94 -15.45 -16.39 1.98
C ARG A 94 -14.03 -15.89 1.70
N LEU A 95 -13.88 -14.77 0.97
CA LEU A 95 -12.61 -14.32 0.41
C LEU A 95 -12.01 -13.13 1.14
N VAL A 96 -12.83 -12.25 1.67
CA VAL A 96 -12.38 -11.11 2.49
C VAL A 96 -12.31 -11.56 3.93
N GLN A 97 -11.11 -11.58 4.49
CA GLN A 97 -10.89 -12.00 5.87
C GLN A 97 -11.08 -10.80 6.80
N GLU A 98 -11.61 -11.02 7.99
CA GLU A 98 -11.78 -9.99 9.00
C GLU A 98 -10.97 -10.31 10.25
N ILE A 99 -10.25 -9.32 10.77
CA ILE A 99 -9.61 -9.38 12.08
C ILE A 99 -10.35 -8.42 13.01
N SER A 100 -10.93 -8.97 14.08
CA SER A 100 -11.55 -8.18 15.14
C SER A 100 -10.55 -7.91 16.26
N PHE A 101 -10.52 -6.66 16.75
CA PHE A 101 -9.70 -6.25 17.88
C PHE A 101 -10.36 -5.11 18.63
N SER A 102 -10.26 -5.12 19.97
CA SER A 102 -11.00 -4.17 20.80
C SER A 102 -12.50 -4.15 20.43
N GLN A 103 -13.03 -3.02 20.01
CA GLN A 103 -14.42 -2.86 19.57
C GLN A 103 -14.55 -2.58 18.07
N THR A 104 -13.52 -2.88 17.29
CA THR A 104 -13.46 -2.60 15.86
C THR A 104 -13.02 -3.83 15.08
N LYS A 105 -13.09 -3.74 13.75
CA LYS A 105 -12.63 -4.77 12.83
C LYS A 105 -11.97 -4.15 11.60
N ILE A 106 -11.08 -4.92 10.99
CA ILE A 106 -10.47 -4.58 9.72
C ILE A 106 -10.70 -5.70 8.72
N SER A 107 -11.00 -5.35 7.48
CA SER A 107 -11.12 -6.29 6.37
C SER A 107 -9.78 -6.41 5.63
N ILE A 108 -9.43 -7.63 5.23
CA ILE A 108 -8.15 -7.95 4.61
C ILE A 108 -8.37 -8.80 3.37
N VAL A 109 -7.81 -8.35 2.25
CA VAL A 109 -7.67 -9.11 1.02
C VAL A 109 -6.20 -9.51 0.89
N THR A 110 -5.91 -10.78 1.08
CA THR A 110 -4.56 -11.31 0.92
C THR A 110 -4.13 -11.31 -0.55
N GLY A 111 -2.81 -11.31 -0.80
CA GLY A 111 -2.26 -11.28 -2.15
C GLY A 111 -2.52 -12.54 -2.98
N ILE A 112 -1.85 -12.61 -4.13
CA ILE A 112 -1.94 -13.76 -5.03
C ILE A 112 -1.34 -15.01 -4.36
N PRO A 113 -1.97 -16.19 -4.48
CA PRO A 113 -1.50 -17.42 -3.81
C PRO A 113 -0.30 -18.07 -4.52
N ALA A 114 -0.02 -17.70 -5.75
CA ALA A 114 1.11 -18.21 -6.53
C ALA A 114 1.57 -17.18 -7.57
N HIS A 115 2.86 -17.20 -7.90
CA HIS A 115 3.43 -16.29 -8.90
C HIS A 115 2.74 -16.36 -10.26
N THR A 116 2.24 -17.53 -10.67
CA THR A 116 1.54 -17.73 -11.94
C THR A 116 0.20 -17.00 -12.02
N ARG A 117 -0.32 -16.48 -10.89
CA ARG A 117 -1.62 -15.82 -10.80
C ARG A 117 -1.55 -14.28 -11.00
N TRP A 118 -0.35 -13.71 -11.16
CA TRP A 118 -0.21 -12.27 -11.41
C TRP A 118 -1.02 -11.74 -12.62
N PRO A 119 -1.24 -12.51 -13.70
CA PRO A 119 -2.00 -11.99 -14.84
C PRO A 119 -3.48 -11.72 -14.56
N GLU A 120 -4.00 -12.18 -13.40
CA GLU A 120 -5.37 -11.90 -12.97
C GLU A 120 -5.49 -10.51 -12.34
N VAL A 121 -4.35 -9.93 -11.91
CA VAL A 121 -4.27 -8.60 -11.28
C VAL A 121 -3.95 -7.57 -12.35
N ASP A 122 -4.94 -7.22 -13.15
CA ASP A 122 -4.81 -6.25 -14.22
C ASP A 122 -5.73 -5.03 -14.02
N PRO A 123 -5.49 -3.93 -14.73
CA PRO A 123 -6.23 -2.68 -14.58
C PRO A 123 -7.77 -2.82 -14.67
N PRO A 124 -8.34 -3.54 -15.66
CA PRO A 124 -9.78 -3.71 -15.74
C PRO A 124 -10.39 -4.41 -14.50
N ALA A 125 -9.74 -5.48 -14.01
CA ALA A 125 -10.23 -6.21 -12.85
C ALA A 125 -10.06 -5.39 -11.56
N LEU A 126 -8.96 -4.68 -11.40
CA LEU A 126 -8.76 -3.75 -10.29
C LEU A 126 -9.83 -2.65 -10.27
N ASN A 127 -10.19 -2.12 -11.44
CA ASN A 127 -11.27 -1.12 -11.52
C ASN A 127 -12.63 -1.69 -11.07
N LEU A 128 -12.96 -2.93 -11.42
CA LEU A 128 -14.16 -3.60 -10.90
C LEU A 128 -14.14 -3.74 -9.37
N LEU A 129 -12.97 -4.02 -8.79
CA LEU A 129 -12.81 -4.09 -7.34
C LEU A 129 -13.02 -2.72 -6.69
N PHE A 130 -12.46 -1.65 -7.23
CA PHE A 130 -12.71 -0.29 -6.76
C PHE A 130 -14.21 0.03 -6.73
N GLN A 131 -14.93 -0.29 -7.81
CA GLN A 131 -16.38 -0.06 -7.92
C GLN A 131 -17.15 -0.87 -6.88
N ASN A 132 -16.82 -2.15 -6.71
CA ASN A 132 -17.50 -3.04 -5.77
C ASN A 132 -17.27 -2.64 -4.31
N PHE A 133 -16.05 -2.19 -3.96
CA PHE A 133 -15.67 -1.84 -2.59
C PHE A 133 -16.03 -0.40 -2.20
N ALA A 134 -16.35 0.46 -3.16
CA ALA A 134 -16.60 1.88 -2.95
C ALA A 134 -17.66 2.20 -1.87
N GLY A 135 -18.71 1.40 -1.75
CA GLY A 135 -19.77 1.59 -0.75
C GLY A 135 -19.55 0.85 0.56
N ARG A 136 -18.60 -0.07 0.60
CA ARG A 136 -18.35 -0.95 1.75
C ARG A 136 -17.36 -0.37 2.73
N PHE A 137 -16.42 0.44 2.26
CA PHE A 137 -15.29 0.98 3.02
C PHE A 137 -15.20 2.50 2.93
N ASP A 138 -14.52 3.09 3.91
CA ASP A 138 -14.14 4.50 3.90
C ASP A 138 -12.72 4.65 3.34
N PHE A 139 -11.84 3.67 3.64
CA PHE A 139 -10.47 3.62 3.14
C PHE A 139 -10.11 2.25 2.54
N LEU A 140 -9.48 2.27 1.37
CA LEU A 140 -8.80 1.14 0.76
C LEU A 140 -7.28 1.37 0.85
N VAL A 141 -6.58 0.58 1.65
CA VAL A 141 -5.13 0.65 1.82
C VAL A 141 -4.49 -0.44 0.98
N TRP A 142 -3.72 -0.04 -0.02
CA TRP A 142 -3.09 -0.95 -0.98
C TRP A 142 -1.60 -1.13 -0.65
N ASP A 143 -1.15 -2.36 -0.54
CA ASP A 143 0.26 -2.72 -0.58
C ASP A 143 0.62 -3.16 -2.00
N ALA A 144 1.48 -2.42 -2.70
CA ALA A 144 1.81 -2.67 -4.09
C ALA A 144 3.27 -3.09 -4.29
N ALA A 145 3.55 -3.70 -5.44
CA ALA A 145 4.91 -3.99 -5.86
C ALA A 145 5.74 -2.71 -6.04
N SER A 146 7.06 -2.86 -5.94
CA SER A 146 7.99 -1.72 -6.07
C SER A 146 8.17 -1.24 -7.51
N TYR A 147 7.97 -2.13 -8.49
CA TYR A 147 8.26 -1.87 -9.89
C TYR A 147 7.11 -1.15 -10.59
N THR A 148 7.45 -0.07 -11.31
CA THR A 148 6.48 0.82 -11.97
C THR A 148 6.65 0.87 -13.49
N GLN A 149 7.84 0.50 -14.01
CA GLN A 149 8.14 0.57 -15.42
C GLN A 149 7.33 -0.46 -16.21
N THR A 150 6.49 0.01 -17.12
CA THR A 150 5.66 -0.80 -18.00
C THR A 150 6.29 -0.93 -19.39
N GLY A 151 5.95 -2.01 -20.11
CA GLY A 151 6.43 -2.24 -21.48
C GLY A 151 7.77 -2.95 -21.61
N LEU A 152 8.55 -3.08 -20.52
CA LEU A 152 9.87 -3.72 -20.56
C LEU A 152 9.82 -5.24 -20.36
N MET A 153 8.75 -5.75 -19.77
CA MET A 153 8.58 -7.14 -19.36
C MET A 153 7.37 -7.81 -20.00
N CYS A 154 6.98 -7.36 -21.19
CA CYS A 154 5.92 -8.01 -21.96
C CYS A 154 6.43 -9.37 -22.45
N GLY A 155 6.04 -10.45 -21.76
CA GLY A 155 6.25 -11.80 -22.23
C GLY A 155 5.44 -12.09 -23.51
N GLU A 156 5.49 -13.32 -24.01
CA GLU A 156 4.73 -13.76 -25.20
C GLU A 156 3.23 -13.46 -25.16
N SER A 157 2.66 -13.29 -23.95
CA SER A 157 1.26 -12.94 -23.74
C SER A 157 0.92 -11.46 -23.96
N GLY A 158 1.92 -10.59 -24.19
CA GLY A 158 1.73 -9.12 -24.27
C GLY A 158 1.27 -8.45 -22.97
N ARG A 159 1.26 -9.20 -21.85
CA ARG A 159 0.87 -8.69 -20.54
C ARG A 159 2.08 -8.22 -19.76
N ASP A 160 1.94 -7.13 -19.06
CA ASP A 160 2.99 -6.55 -18.21
C ASP A 160 2.64 -6.74 -16.72
N ARG A 161 3.56 -7.31 -15.97
CA ARG A 161 3.37 -7.57 -14.53
C ARG A 161 3.30 -6.28 -13.71
N ASN A 162 3.94 -5.21 -14.18
CA ASN A 162 3.97 -3.92 -13.50
C ASN A 162 2.69 -3.09 -13.73
N GLN A 163 1.82 -3.49 -14.67
CA GLN A 163 0.59 -2.76 -14.98
C GLN A 163 -0.33 -2.55 -13.77
N ALA A 164 -0.35 -3.50 -12.83
CA ALA A 164 -1.13 -3.39 -11.60
C ALA A 164 -0.64 -2.22 -10.74
N THR A 165 0.66 -2.13 -10.48
CA THR A 165 1.26 -1.03 -9.71
C THR A 165 1.10 0.31 -10.43
N ALA A 166 1.33 0.36 -11.75
CA ALA A 166 1.14 1.57 -12.55
C ALA A 166 -0.31 2.06 -12.52
N PHE A 167 -1.28 1.15 -12.62
CA PHE A 167 -2.70 1.47 -12.49
C PHE A 167 -3.03 2.02 -11.10
N LEU A 168 -2.58 1.36 -10.02
CA LEU A 168 -2.81 1.82 -8.66
C LEU A 168 -2.18 3.19 -8.41
N LEU A 169 -0.97 3.44 -8.90
CA LEU A 169 -0.34 4.75 -8.86
C LEU A 169 -1.19 5.82 -9.55
N SER A 170 -1.76 5.53 -10.71
CA SER A 170 -2.60 6.49 -11.43
C SER A 170 -3.96 6.74 -10.75
N ARG A 171 -4.49 5.75 -10.01
CA ARG A 171 -5.86 5.73 -9.49
C ARG A 171 -5.98 6.11 -8.02
N ALA A 172 -4.93 5.93 -7.21
CA ALA A 172 -4.97 6.22 -5.78
C ALA A 172 -5.22 7.71 -5.51
N ASP A 173 -6.04 8.01 -4.49
CA ASP A 173 -6.24 9.38 -4.00
C ASP A 173 -4.98 9.91 -3.32
N LEU A 174 -4.25 9.01 -2.62
CA LEU A 174 -3.00 9.31 -1.94
C LEU A 174 -1.95 8.23 -2.19
N VAL A 175 -0.72 8.63 -2.48
CA VAL A 175 0.44 7.71 -2.57
C VAL A 175 1.40 8.00 -1.43
N LEU A 176 1.56 7.04 -0.53
CA LEU A 176 2.58 7.04 0.52
C LEU A 176 3.87 6.41 -0.03
N ALA A 177 4.84 7.23 -0.36
CA ALA A 177 6.09 6.79 -0.92
C ALA A 177 7.12 6.51 0.19
N THR A 178 7.22 5.24 0.58
CA THR A 178 8.00 4.76 1.71
C THR A 178 9.45 4.50 1.32
N PHE A 179 10.40 4.98 2.12
CA PHE A 179 11.83 4.73 1.93
C PHE A 179 12.55 4.50 3.25
N LEU A 180 13.66 3.77 3.21
CA LEU A 180 14.54 3.65 4.38
C LEU A 180 15.24 4.98 4.65
N ALA A 181 15.20 5.42 5.90
CA ALA A 181 15.83 6.66 6.35
C ALA A 181 17.35 6.45 6.57
N ASP A 182 18.04 6.13 5.49
CA ASP A 182 19.50 6.09 5.38
C ASP A 182 19.95 6.61 4.00
N PRO A 183 21.24 6.88 3.79
CA PRO A 183 21.72 7.46 2.53
C PRO A 183 21.41 6.62 1.29
N VAL A 184 21.42 5.27 1.41
CA VAL A 184 21.14 4.36 0.29
C VAL A 184 19.65 4.34 -0.02
N GLY A 185 18.80 4.22 1.00
CA GLY A 185 17.34 4.21 0.88
C GLY A 185 16.82 5.53 0.30
N LEU A 186 17.36 6.65 0.76
CA LEU A 186 17.01 7.98 0.25
C LEU A 186 17.43 8.16 -1.21
N ASN A 187 18.63 7.69 -1.59
CA ASN A 187 19.07 7.77 -2.99
C ASN A 187 18.19 6.91 -3.92
N ARG A 188 17.81 5.70 -3.50
CA ARG A 188 16.85 4.85 -4.24
C ARG A 188 15.51 5.54 -4.40
N PHE A 189 14.97 6.09 -3.31
CA PHE A 189 13.72 6.83 -3.33
C PHE A 189 13.75 7.98 -4.35
N LEU A 190 14.79 8.82 -4.31
CA LEU A 190 14.95 9.94 -5.25
C LEU A 190 15.11 9.49 -6.70
N PHE A 191 15.70 8.33 -6.93
CA PHE A 191 15.81 7.71 -8.25
C PHE A 191 14.45 7.22 -8.74
N ASP A 192 13.74 6.43 -7.91
CA ASP A 192 12.43 5.84 -8.26
C ASP A 192 11.36 6.92 -8.43
N LEU A 193 11.43 8.01 -7.66
CA LEU A 193 10.47 9.13 -7.71
C LEU A 193 10.36 9.76 -9.10
N ARG A 194 11.43 9.74 -9.90
CA ARG A 194 11.44 10.30 -11.26
C ARG A 194 10.49 9.57 -12.21
N GLU A 195 10.19 8.31 -11.92
CA GLU A 195 9.33 7.44 -12.72
C GLU A 195 7.85 7.52 -12.31
N VAL A 196 7.54 8.12 -11.14
CA VAL A 196 6.17 8.09 -10.60
C VAL A 196 5.23 9.08 -11.29
N GLY A 197 5.73 10.22 -11.74
CA GLY A 197 4.99 11.20 -12.55
C GLY A 197 3.79 11.87 -11.87
N ARG A 198 3.66 11.78 -10.54
CA ARG A 198 2.60 12.41 -9.75
C ARG A 198 3.08 12.81 -8.35
N GLU A 199 2.27 13.60 -7.65
CA GLU A 199 2.52 13.97 -6.26
C GLU A 199 2.45 12.73 -5.35
N VAL A 200 3.38 12.67 -4.39
CA VAL A 200 3.48 11.61 -3.38
C VAL A 200 3.70 12.22 -2.00
N TRP A 201 3.32 11.48 -0.97
CA TRP A 201 3.64 11.78 0.43
C TRP A 201 4.84 10.93 0.88
N PRO A 202 6.05 11.53 1.00
CA PRO A 202 7.23 10.80 1.42
C PRO A 202 7.12 10.34 2.88
N VAL A 203 7.38 9.06 3.13
CA VAL A 203 7.39 8.46 4.46
C VAL A 203 8.76 7.87 4.76
N ALA A 204 9.48 8.50 5.68
CA ALA A 204 10.79 8.02 6.14
C ALA A 204 10.60 6.89 7.16
N ASN A 205 11.05 5.69 6.82
CA ASN A 205 10.94 4.52 7.66
C ASN A 205 12.30 4.15 8.30
N ARG A 206 12.26 3.53 9.47
CA ARG A 206 13.44 3.14 10.27
C ARG A 206 14.37 4.31 10.57
N LEU A 207 13.76 5.45 10.93
CA LEU A 207 14.49 6.67 11.25
C LEU A 207 15.32 6.47 12.52
N ARG A 208 16.66 6.62 12.41
CA ARG A 208 17.61 6.39 13.49
C ARG A 208 18.85 7.29 13.42
N SER A 209 19.34 7.70 14.57
CA SER A 209 20.54 8.55 14.66
C SER A 209 21.82 7.84 14.19
N ALA A 210 21.89 6.51 14.32
CA ALA A 210 23.04 5.73 13.86
C ALA A 210 23.27 5.84 12.34
N ALA A 211 22.20 6.05 11.54
CA ALA A 211 22.32 6.18 10.09
C ALA A 211 22.50 7.62 9.61
N LEU A 212 21.91 8.60 10.34
CA LEU A 212 21.78 9.98 9.87
C LEU A 212 22.34 11.03 10.88
N GLY A 213 23.01 10.60 11.96
CA GLY A 213 23.56 11.51 12.96
C GLY A 213 22.52 12.07 13.93
N ARG A 214 22.90 13.14 14.66
CA ARG A 214 22.15 13.65 15.83
C ARG A 214 20.73 14.17 15.52
N ASN A 215 20.48 14.63 14.29
CA ASN A 215 19.15 15.13 13.88
C ASN A 215 18.69 14.45 12.60
N PRO A 216 18.28 13.16 12.68
CA PRO A 216 17.91 12.39 11.48
C PRO A 216 16.69 12.97 10.74
N GLN A 217 15.69 13.49 11.47
CA GLN A 217 14.50 14.11 10.85
C GLN A 217 14.88 15.36 10.06
N GLY A 218 15.64 16.27 10.67
CA GLY A 218 16.07 17.51 10.02
C GLY A 218 16.94 17.26 8.79
N GLN A 219 17.77 16.22 8.82
CA GLN A 219 18.58 15.85 7.65
C GLN A 219 17.70 15.34 6.50
N VAL A 220 16.79 14.41 6.74
CA VAL A 220 15.86 13.91 5.72
C VAL A 220 15.05 15.05 5.13
N ARG A 221 14.44 15.89 5.97
CA ARG A 221 13.65 17.06 5.52
C ARG A 221 14.47 17.99 4.64
N SER A 222 15.71 18.31 5.07
CA SER A 222 16.61 19.18 4.30
C SER A 222 16.95 18.61 2.93
N ILE A 223 17.23 17.30 2.85
CA ILE A 223 17.56 16.65 1.59
C ILE A 223 16.34 16.64 0.67
N LEU A 224 15.17 16.19 1.13
CA LEU A 224 13.95 16.15 0.32
C LEU A 224 13.56 17.52 -0.23
N SER A 225 13.61 18.55 0.62
CA SER A 225 13.33 19.93 0.21
C SER A 225 14.30 20.45 -0.85
N LYS A 226 15.61 20.19 -0.67
CA LYS A 226 16.64 20.69 -1.60
C LYS A 226 16.71 19.94 -2.93
N THR A 227 16.46 18.61 -2.91
CA THR A 227 16.67 17.76 -4.09
C THR A 227 15.41 17.48 -4.89
N ALA A 228 14.25 17.47 -4.25
CA ALA A 228 12.98 17.11 -4.86
C ALA A 228 11.86 18.13 -4.63
N ASN A 229 12.12 19.20 -3.86
CA ASN A 229 11.12 20.17 -3.43
C ASN A 229 9.90 19.51 -2.74
N LEU A 230 10.16 18.48 -1.91
CA LEU A 230 9.14 17.72 -1.20
C LEU A 230 9.22 17.94 0.32
N GLY A 231 8.05 17.98 0.95
CA GLY A 231 7.89 17.85 2.39
C GLY A 231 7.95 16.38 2.82
N LEU A 232 8.31 16.13 4.08
CA LEU A 232 8.25 14.81 4.69
C LEU A 232 6.88 14.67 5.39
N ALA A 233 6.07 13.73 4.91
CA ALA A 233 4.72 13.49 5.41
C ALA A 233 4.68 12.53 6.62
N GLY A 234 5.54 11.52 6.65
CA GLY A 234 5.58 10.54 7.74
C GLY A 234 6.98 10.25 8.24
N GLU A 235 7.11 10.10 9.56
CA GLU A 235 8.35 9.78 10.26
C GLU A 235 8.13 8.56 11.14
N ILE A 236 8.72 7.43 10.75
CA ILE A 236 8.59 6.16 11.47
C ILE A 236 9.97 5.81 12.05
N ALA A 237 10.06 5.83 13.37
CA ALA A 237 11.29 5.48 14.05
C ALA A 237 11.67 4.01 13.84
N GLU A 238 12.94 3.69 13.89
CA GLU A 238 13.37 2.31 14.09
C GLU A 238 12.87 1.81 15.45
N ASP A 239 12.20 0.64 15.43
CA ASP A 239 11.50 0.11 16.59
C ASP A 239 11.48 -1.43 16.56
N GLU A 240 11.85 -2.06 17.67
CA GLU A 240 11.80 -3.51 17.86
C GLU A 240 10.40 -4.11 17.66
N GLY A 241 9.36 -3.27 17.74
CA GLY A 241 7.99 -3.69 17.49
C GLY A 241 7.79 -4.33 16.13
N PHE A 242 8.58 -3.94 15.12
CA PHE A 242 8.54 -4.60 13.82
C PHE A 242 9.11 -6.02 13.85
N ASP A 243 10.17 -6.26 14.63
CA ASP A 243 10.73 -7.61 14.82
C ASP A 243 9.75 -8.49 15.61
N ILE A 244 9.11 -7.93 16.64
CA ILE A 244 8.03 -8.59 17.37
C ILE A 244 6.84 -8.89 16.44
N MET A 245 6.48 -7.97 15.53
CA MET A 245 5.44 -8.21 14.53
C MET A 245 5.77 -9.41 13.63
N LEU A 246 7.02 -9.52 13.18
CA LEU A 246 7.46 -10.66 12.36
C LEU A 246 7.38 -12.00 13.13
N GLN A 247 7.67 -11.99 14.44
CA GLN A 247 7.64 -13.19 15.27
C GLN A 247 6.23 -13.58 15.71
N SER A 248 5.41 -12.60 16.09
CA SER A 248 4.10 -12.81 16.72
C SER A 248 2.93 -12.64 15.77
N THR A 249 3.18 -12.16 14.54
CA THR A 249 2.17 -11.80 13.53
C THR A 249 1.15 -10.75 14.02
N LYS A 250 1.53 -9.97 15.05
CA LYS A 250 0.68 -8.93 15.64
C LYS A 250 1.15 -7.54 15.19
N PRO A 251 0.32 -6.75 14.51
CA PRO A 251 0.59 -5.34 14.23
C PRO A 251 0.99 -4.55 15.48
N LEU A 252 1.71 -3.46 15.31
CA LEU A 252 2.22 -2.64 16.43
C LEU A 252 1.11 -2.23 17.40
N LEU A 253 -0.07 -1.88 16.87
CA LEU A 253 -1.25 -1.51 17.67
C LEU A 253 -1.67 -2.62 18.64
N LEU A 254 -1.50 -3.89 18.25
CA LEU A 254 -1.94 -5.05 19.03
C LEU A 254 -0.85 -5.61 19.97
N GLN A 255 0.32 -4.97 19.99
CA GLN A 255 1.39 -5.29 20.93
C GLN A 255 1.18 -4.50 22.22
N ASN A 256 1.28 -5.18 23.35
CA ASN A 256 1.14 -4.53 24.65
C ASN A 256 2.45 -3.83 25.07
N ARG A 257 2.88 -2.84 24.28
CA ARG A 257 4.11 -2.06 24.51
C ARG A 257 4.03 -0.65 23.95
N ALA A 258 4.78 0.28 24.53
CA ALA A 258 4.98 1.60 23.94
C ALA A 258 5.89 1.48 22.72
N SER A 259 5.47 2.01 21.58
CA SER A 259 6.22 2.02 20.32
C SER A 259 6.27 3.42 19.72
N LYS A 260 7.49 3.89 19.44
CA LYS A 260 7.69 5.16 18.73
C LYS A 260 7.26 5.06 17.27
N ALA A 261 7.45 3.90 16.66
CA ALA A 261 6.99 3.65 15.30
C ALA A 261 5.46 3.69 15.22
N GLN A 262 4.76 3.04 16.16
CA GLN A 262 3.31 3.11 16.22
C GLN A 262 2.80 4.55 16.35
N GLN A 263 3.42 5.35 17.22
CA GLN A 263 3.06 6.77 17.37
C GLN A 263 3.22 7.56 16.06
N GLY A 264 4.28 7.27 15.28
CA GLY A 264 4.49 7.87 13.96
C GLY A 264 3.40 7.48 12.97
N ILE A 265 3.05 6.20 12.92
CA ILE A 265 1.99 5.68 12.02
C ILE A 265 0.61 6.21 12.44
N ARG A 266 0.34 6.29 13.75
CA ARG A 266 -0.92 6.86 14.26
C ARG A 266 -1.09 8.32 13.85
N ARG A 267 -0.03 9.15 13.96
CA ARG A 267 -0.06 10.54 13.48
C ARG A 267 -0.34 10.61 11.99
N LEU A 268 0.36 9.79 11.21
CA LEU A 268 0.13 9.72 9.76
C LEU A 268 -1.31 9.31 9.43
N ALA A 269 -1.89 8.32 10.14
CA ALA A 269 -3.29 7.92 9.96
C ALA A 269 -4.27 9.05 10.29
N GLN A 270 -3.99 9.84 11.34
CA GLN A 270 -4.81 11.00 11.72
C GLN A 270 -4.74 12.12 10.67
N GLU A 271 -3.55 12.42 10.15
CA GLU A 271 -3.37 13.43 9.09
C GLU A 271 -4.07 13.00 7.78
N ILE A 272 -3.99 11.71 7.41
CA ILE A 272 -4.70 11.17 6.26
C ILE A 272 -6.22 11.26 6.44
N ALA A 273 -6.73 10.87 7.61
CA ALA A 273 -8.15 10.90 7.89
C ALA A 273 -8.69 12.36 7.90
N ALA A 274 -7.92 13.32 8.41
CA ALA A 274 -8.28 14.74 8.37
C ALA A 274 -8.28 15.32 6.95
N GLY A 275 -7.35 14.89 6.08
CA GLY A 275 -7.23 15.42 4.71
C GLY A 275 -8.12 14.72 3.67
N LEU A 276 -8.48 13.47 3.89
CA LEU A 276 -9.28 12.67 2.95
C LEU A 276 -10.66 12.26 3.48
N GLY A 277 -10.90 12.40 4.78
CA GLY A 277 -12.13 11.94 5.44
C GLY A 277 -13.33 12.88 5.31
N GLU A 278 -13.11 14.07 4.72
CA GLU A 278 -14.15 15.02 4.30
C GLU A 278 -14.61 14.68 2.86
#